data_d5c737ed80cd09642eba8da90238d528
#
_entry.id   d5c737ed80cd09642eba8da90238d528
#
_cell.length_a   1.000
_cell.length_b   1.000
_cell.length_c   1.000
_cell.angle_alpha   90.00
_cell.angle_beta   90.00
_cell.angle_gamma   90.00
#
_symmetry.space_group_name_H-M   'P 1'
#
loop_
_entity.id
_entity.type
_entity.pdbx_description
1 polymer ?
#
loop_
_entity_poly.entity_id
_entity_poly.type
_entity_poly.pdbx_seq_one_letter_code
_entity_poly.pdbx_strand_id
1 'polypeptide(L)'
;AATPAASGGAPSAPAQEPVVITGAGLGLPGVTPVFDDTNIERILAGQQFITSLPQTLLTKMSRMRVTRLVKDATTGSGSFQVIDNEADVVKLAGQRAPLDVVAQYGIDAGRDAALDTTTRLALGAGFDALRDAGIPLVMHYKKTTIGSQLPDRWGLPDAMRDDTGIIFASAFPGYHNLIEQVTHYTEDRARREHLLALEGVRTQLNGSEPVCAEIDALIAQLKREIDENPFDFDRRFLFRVLSMGHSQFAEIIGARGPNTQVNAACASTTQAVSIAEDWIRSGRCRRVIVISADDATGEQLMPWVGSGFLASGAAATDARVEDAATPFDRRRHGMIIGAGSAALIVESAEAARERGIQPIAQLLGSVIANSAFHGTRLDIDHISGVMETVVAEAERWGIDRHTIAPSLMFMSHRSEE
;
A
#
# COMPACT_ATOMS: atom_id res chain seq x y z
N ALA A 1 -40.89 -15.77 -60.14
CA ALA A 1 -39.98 -16.47 -59.27
C ALA A 1 -38.99 -15.41 -58.73
N ALA A 2 -39.17 -14.98 -57.47
CA ALA A 2 -38.28 -14.06 -56.84
C ALA A 2 -37.31 -14.90 -55.96
N THR A 3 -36.01 -14.74 -56.20
CA THR A 3 -34.92 -15.35 -55.43
C THR A 3 -34.86 -14.71 -54.05
N PRO A 4 -34.78 -15.44 -52.94
CA PRO A 4 -34.63 -14.85 -51.62
C PRO A 4 -33.22 -14.25 -51.49
N ALA A 5 -33.14 -13.00 -51.05
CA ALA A 5 -31.90 -12.34 -50.71
C ALA A 5 -31.23 -13.05 -49.53
N ALA A 6 -29.96 -13.36 -49.69
CA ALA A 6 -29.13 -13.91 -48.63
C ALA A 6 -29.04 -12.88 -47.46
N SER A 7 -29.44 -13.29 -46.27
CA SER A 7 -29.25 -12.53 -45.04
C SER A 7 -27.74 -12.46 -44.77
N GLY A 8 -27.13 -11.32 -45.10
CA GLY A 8 -25.78 -11.00 -44.67
C GLY A 8 -25.76 -10.94 -43.13
N GLY A 9 -25.14 -11.94 -42.50
CA GLY A 9 -24.86 -11.87 -41.08
C GLY A 9 -24.04 -10.61 -40.81
N ALA A 10 -24.44 -9.84 -39.81
CA ALA A 10 -23.64 -8.73 -39.32
C ALA A 10 -22.23 -9.27 -38.99
N PRO A 11 -21.16 -8.52 -39.32
CA PRO A 11 -19.82 -8.95 -38.96
C PRO A 11 -19.77 -9.11 -37.45
N SER A 12 -19.43 -10.31 -36.98
CA SER A 12 -19.15 -10.55 -35.56
C SER A 12 -18.08 -9.57 -35.12
N ALA A 13 -18.34 -8.84 -34.07
CA ALA A 13 -17.29 -8.01 -33.43
C ALA A 13 -16.02 -8.85 -33.29
N PRO A 14 -14.83 -8.30 -33.59
CA PRO A 14 -13.60 -9.04 -33.43
C PRO A 14 -13.55 -9.61 -32.01
N ALA A 15 -13.24 -10.91 -31.90
CA ALA A 15 -13.13 -11.57 -30.60
C ALA A 15 -12.15 -10.78 -29.74
N GLN A 16 -12.64 -10.29 -28.61
CA GLN A 16 -11.85 -9.48 -27.70
C GLN A 16 -10.69 -10.35 -27.17
N GLU A 17 -9.44 -9.85 -27.28
CA GLU A 17 -8.30 -10.59 -26.79
C GLU A 17 -8.36 -10.73 -25.27
N PRO A 18 -8.17 -11.93 -24.72
CA PRO A 18 -8.16 -12.13 -23.27
C PRO A 18 -7.03 -11.37 -22.59
N VAL A 19 -7.32 -10.80 -21.44
CA VAL A 19 -6.33 -10.27 -20.49
C VAL A 19 -6.10 -11.33 -19.43
N VAL A 20 -4.85 -11.61 -19.14
CA VAL A 20 -4.45 -12.72 -18.27
C VAL A 20 -3.48 -12.29 -17.19
N ILE A 21 -3.42 -13.04 -16.11
CA ILE A 21 -2.43 -12.91 -15.03
C ILE A 21 -1.40 -14.00 -15.22
N THR A 22 -0.12 -13.62 -15.30
CA THR A 22 0.99 -14.54 -15.60
C THR A 22 1.98 -14.67 -14.45
N GLY A 23 1.89 -13.83 -13.44
CA GLY A 23 2.73 -13.92 -12.24
C GLY A 23 2.16 -13.10 -11.10
N ALA A 24 2.55 -13.47 -9.89
CA ALA A 24 2.15 -12.83 -8.66
C ALA A 24 3.31 -12.73 -7.66
N GLY A 25 3.27 -11.74 -6.80
CA GLY A 25 4.17 -11.59 -5.65
C GLY A 25 3.37 -11.23 -4.41
N LEU A 26 3.72 -11.79 -3.26
CA LEU A 26 3.00 -11.56 -2.00
C LEU A 26 3.95 -11.41 -0.82
N GLY A 27 3.98 -10.22 -0.23
CA GLY A 27 4.70 -9.91 0.99
C GLY A 27 3.76 -9.82 2.19
N LEU A 28 4.00 -10.68 3.20
CA LEU A 28 3.18 -10.76 4.40
C LEU A 28 3.80 -10.02 5.59
N PRO A 29 2.99 -9.46 6.49
CA PRO A 29 3.47 -8.91 7.76
C PRO A 29 4.05 -10.02 8.65
N GLY A 30 5.02 -9.67 9.49
CA GLY A 30 5.58 -10.58 10.51
C GLY A 30 6.32 -11.80 9.97
N VAL A 31 6.52 -11.93 8.66
CA VAL A 31 7.21 -13.04 8.01
C VAL A 31 8.61 -12.63 7.57
N THR A 32 9.59 -13.50 7.76
CA THR A 32 10.97 -13.30 7.29
C THR A 32 11.45 -14.55 6.58
N PRO A 33 11.84 -14.47 5.28
CA PRO A 33 11.79 -13.28 4.43
C PRO A 33 10.34 -12.83 4.14
N VAL A 34 10.15 -11.52 3.92
CA VAL A 34 8.81 -10.92 3.66
C VAL A 34 8.15 -11.57 2.44
N PHE A 35 8.94 -11.82 1.39
CA PHE A 35 8.53 -12.49 0.17
C PHE A 35 9.04 -13.92 0.21
N ASP A 36 8.21 -14.82 0.70
CA ASP A 36 8.48 -16.25 0.80
C ASP A 36 7.50 -17.01 -0.12
N ASP A 37 8.02 -17.94 -0.90
CA ASP A 37 7.23 -18.71 -1.88
C ASP A 37 6.06 -19.49 -1.22
N THR A 38 6.15 -19.74 0.08
CA THR A 38 5.09 -20.43 0.86
C THR A 38 4.01 -19.48 1.41
N ASN A 39 4.09 -18.18 1.16
CA ASN A 39 3.16 -17.20 1.77
C ASN A 39 1.69 -17.49 1.43
N ILE A 40 1.39 -17.89 0.20
CA ILE A 40 0.02 -18.26 -0.21
C ILE A 40 -0.44 -19.51 0.55
N GLU A 41 0.41 -20.53 0.66
CA GLU A 41 0.11 -21.77 1.40
C GLU A 41 -0.15 -21.48 2.88
N ARG A 42 0.60 -20.56 3.49
CA ARG A 42 0.40 -20.14 4.88
C ARG A 42 -0.97 -19.49 5.08
N ILE A 43 -1.41 -18.62 4.16
CA ILE A 43 -2.75 -18.02 4.22
C ILE A 43 -3.82 -19.10 4.06
N LEU A 44 -3.69 -19.99 3.08
CA LEU A 44 -4.64 -21.07 2.85
C LEU A 44 -4.70 -22.08 4.01
N ALA A 45 -3.59 -22.26 4.73
CA ALA A 45 -3.54 -23.03 5.96
C ALA A 45 -4.15 -22.31 7.19
N GLY A 46 -4.64 -21.07 7.02
CA GLY A 46 -5.23 -20.29 8.10
C GLY A 46 -4.21 -19.71 9.07
N GLN A 47 -2.94 -19.58 8.67
CA GLN A 47 -1.92 -18.95 9.51
C GLN A 47 -2.26 -17.47 9.69
N GLN A 48 -2.13 -17.00 10.92
CA GLN A 48 -2.47 -15.66 11.37
C GLN A 48 -1.19 -14.83 11.56
N PHE A 49 -1.21 -13.57 11.08
CA PHE A 49 -0.03 -12.67 11.08
C PHE A 49 -0.27 -11.37 11.86
N ILE A 50 -1.37 -11.27 12.58
CA ILE A 50 -1.70 -10.13 13.41
C ILE A 50 -1.06 -10.32 14.79
N THR A 51 -0.41 -9.30 15.31
CA THR A 51 0.29 -9.33 16.61
C THR A 51 -0.04 -8.11 17.45
N SER A 52 0.27 -8.19 18.75
CA SER A 52 0.08 -7.07 19.66
C SER A 52 1.05 -5.92 19.35
N LEU A 53 0.56 -4.71 19.39
CA LEU A 53 1.37 -3.49 19.26
C LEU A 53 2.24 -3.27 20.50
N PRO A 54 3.43 -2.66 20.36
CA PRO A 54 4.25 -2.22 21.47
C PRO A 54 3.51 -1.24 22.39
N GLN A 55 3.75 -1.36 23.70
CA GLN A 55 3.13 -0.49 24.71
C GLN A 55 3.35 1.01 24.44
N THR A 56 4.52 1.36 23.89
CA THR A 56 4.84 2.74 23.51
C THR A 56 3.85 3.35 22.51
N LEU A 57 3.35 2.55 21.56
CA LEU A 57 2.34 3.00 20.58
C LEU A 57 0.96 3.18 21.24
N LEU A 58 0.58 2.27 22.15
CA LEU A 58 -0.68 2.41 22.90
C LEU A 58 -0.68 3.70 23.71
N THR A 59 0.42 3.98 24.42
CA THR A 59 0.61 5.21 25.19
C THR A 59 0.60 6.46 24.28
N LYS A 60 1.23 6.40 23.10
CA LYS A 60 1.17 7.52 22.13
C LYS A 60 -0.28 7.79 21.71
N MET A 61 -1.04 6.74 21.32
CA MET A 61 -2.44 6.89 20.87
C MET A 61 -3.37 7.39 21.99
N SER A 62 -3.25 6.89 23.23
CA SER A 62 -4.08 7.35 24.35
C SER A 62 -3.86 8.85 24.66
N ARG A 63 -2.61 9.34 24.51
CA ARG A 63 -2.28 10.76 24.68
C ARG A 63 -2.82 11.68 23.60
N MET A 64 -3.19 11.15 22.42
CA MET A 64 -3.83 11.94 21.36
C MET A 64 -5.25 12.38 21.71
N ARG A 65 -5.86 11.78 22.75
CA ARG A 65 -7.20 12.14 23.25
C ARG A 65 -8.24 12.17 22.14
N VAL A 66 -8.29 11.10 21.39
CA VAL A 66 -9.20 10.93 20.24
C VAL A 66 -10.64 11.04 20.72
N THR A 67 -11.47 11.77 19.99
CA THR A 67 -12.92 11.82 20.24
C THR A 67 -13.64 10.96 19.23
N ARG A 68 -14.42 10.00 19.70
CA ARG A 68 -15.29 9.16 18.85
C ARG A 68 -16.77 9.39 19.15
N LEU A 69 -17.58 9.23 18.13
CA LEU A 69 -19.05 9.22 18.28
C LEU A 69 -19.50 7.82 18.72
N VAL A 70 -20.16 7.74 19.87
CA VAL A 70 -20.79 6.52 20.36
C VAL A 70 -22.31 6.69 20.24
N LYS A 71 -22.96 5.77 19.53
CA LYS A 71 -24.42 5.75 19.43
C LYS A 71 -25.00 4.81 20.50
N ASP A 72 -25.97 5.29 21.24
CA ASP A 72 -26.74 4.46 22.16
C ASP A 72 -27.63 3.50 21.36
N ALA A 73 -27.47 2.21 21.57
CA ALA A 73 -28.20 1.16 20.83
C ALA A 73 -29.70 1.18 21.07
N THR A 74 -30.18 1.78 22.19
CA THR A 74 -31.56 1.78 22.59
C THR A 74 -32.31 3.04 22.13
N THR A 75 -31.65 4.20 22.26
CA THR A 75 -32.25 5.50 21.97
C THR A 75 -31.85 6.07 20.61
N GLY A 76 -30.80 5.54 19.99
CA GLY A 76 -30.20 6.08 18.78
C GLY A 76 -29.49 7.43 18.98
N SER A 77 -29.44 7.95 20.22
CA SER A 77 -28.76 9.21 20.53
C SER A 77 -27.24 9.03 20.44
N GLY A 78 -26.55 10.02 19.83
CA GLY A 78 -25.09 10.06 19.75
C GLY A 78 -24.50 10.86 20.93
N SER A 79 -23.43 10.35 21.52
CA SER A 79 -22.57 11.08 22.47
C SER A 79 -21.12 11.00 22.04
N PHE A 80 -20.35 12.07 22.32
CA PHE A 80 -18.92 12.06 22.08
C PHE A 80 -18.17 11.55 23.31
N GLN A 81 -17.35 10.52 23.11
CA GLN A 81 -16.46 9.96 24.13
C GLN A 81 -15.01 10.32 23.80
N VAL A 82 -14.28 10.83 24.77
CA VAL A 82 -12.83 11.01 24.66
C VAL A 82 -12.14 9.69 25.02
N ILE A 83 -11.26 9.25 24.15
CA ILE A 83 -10.39 8.08 24.37
C ILE A 83 -9.06 8.60 24.89
N ASP A 84 -8.80 8.38 26.18
CA ASP A 84 -7.56 8.76 26.87
C ASP A 84 -6.97 7.61 27.70
N ASN A 85 -7.50 6.40 27.49
CA ASN A 85 -7.10 5.18 28.16
C ASN A 85 -6.53 4.18 27.14
N GLU A 86 -5.43 3.53 27.50
CA GLU A 86 -4.80 2.48 26.67
C GLU A 86 -5.68 1.23 26.48
N ALA A 87 -6.67 1.03 27.35
CA ALA A 87 -7.66 -0.03 27.17
C ALA A 87 -8.59 0.19 25.95
N ASP A 88 -8.74 1.42 25.49
CA ASP A 88 -9.70 1.81 24.45
C ASP A 88 -9.06 2.14 23.10
N VAL A 89 -7.71 2.04 22.99
CA VAL A 89 -6.99 2.25 21.72
C VAL A 89 -6.81 0.96 20.94
N VAL A 90 -6.34 1.08 19.68
CA VAL A 90 -5.96 -0.06 18.85
C VAL A 90 -4.79 -0.81 19.49
N LYS A 91 -4.92 -2.13 19.64
CA LYS A 91 -3.91 -3.00 20.29
C LYS A 91 -3.26 -4.00 19.36
N LEU A 92 -3.86 -4.23 18.20
CA LEU A 92 -3.46 -5.28 17.26
C LEU A 92 -3.14 -4.68 15.91
N ALA A 93 -2.14 -5.23 15.23
CA ALA A 93 -1.81 -4.89 13.86
C ALA A 93 -1.08 -6.04 13.15
N GLY A 94 -1.20 -6.10 11.83
CA GLY A 94 -0.31 -6.87 10.98
C GLY A 94 1.01 -6.10 10.80
N GLN A 95 1.94 -6.23 11.74
CA GLN A 95 3.16 -5.43 11.78
C GLN A 95 4.14 -5.84 10.69
N ARG A 96 4.79 -4.85 10.06
CA ARG A 96 5.81 -5.12 9.03
C ARG A 96 6.97 -5.96 9.58
N ALA A 97 7.52 -6.83 8.73
CA ALA A 97 8.82 -7.45 8.97
C ALA A 97 9.96 -6.60 8.36
N PRO A 98 11.20 -6.77 8.81
CA PRO A 98 12.37 -6.15 8.19
C PRO A 98 12.52 -6.58 6.73
N LEU A 99 12.79 -5.61 5.85
CA LEU A 99 13.06 -5.84 4.44
C LEU A 99 14.30 -5.05 4.02
N ASP A 100 15.34 -5.76 3.60
CA ASP A 100 16.58 -5.19 3.07
C ASP A 100 16.60 -5.38 1.56
N VAL A 101 16.16 -4.34 0.82
CA VAL A 101 16.11 -4.39 -0.64
C VAL A 101 17.50 -4.32 -1.29
N VAL A 102 18.49 -3.82 -0.57
CA VAL A 102 19.90 -3.80 -1.04
C VAL A 102 20.45 -5.22 -1.06
N ALA A 103 20.32 -5.94 0.05
CA ALA A 103 20.85 -7.30 0.16
C ALA A 103 20.03 -8.31 -0.66
N GLN A 104 18.69 -8.18 -0.70
CA GLN A 104 17.83 -9.17 -1.33
C GLN A 104 17.69 -8.98 -2.85
N TYR A 105 17.68 -7.73 -3.32
CA TYR A 105 17.41 -7.41 -4.74
C TYR A 105 18.56 -6.66 -5.42
N GLY A 106 19.67 -6.39 -4.73
CA GLY A 106 20.82 -5.70 -5.30
C GLY A 106 20.54 -4.23 -5.66
N ILE A 107 19.61 -3.58 -4.98
CA ILE A 107 19.33 -2.16 -5.17
C ILE A 107 20.50 -1.35 -4.65
N ASP A 108 20.94 -0.34 -5.41
CA ASP A 108 21.98 0.58 -4.97
C ASP A 108 21.59 1.29 -3.65
N ALA A 109 22.51 1.33 -2.68
CA ALA A 109 22.28 1.91 -1.38
C ALA A 109 21.91 3.41 -1.43
N GLY A 110 22.42 4.14 -2.42
CA GLY A 110 22.05 5.54 -2.63
C GLY A 110 20.61 5.71 -3.12
N ARG A 111 20.13 4.75 -3.93
CA ARG A 111 18.73 4.68 -4.36
C ARG A 111 17.84 4.25 -3.22
N ASP A 112 18.20 3.20 -2.48
CA ASP A 112 17.43 2.75 -1.30
C ASP A 112 17.21 3.89 -0.31
N ALA A 113 18.23 4.71 -0.06
CA ALA A 113 18.14 5.86 0.81
C ALA A 113 17.12 6.94 0.35
N ALA A 114 16.67 6.90 -0.90
CA ALA A 114 15.65 7.80 -1.46
C ALA A 114 14.25 7.16 -1.49
N LEU A 115 14.09 5.91 -1.05
CA LEU A 115 12.82 5.21 -1.01
C LEU A 115 12.14 5.39 0.36
N ASP A 116 10.81 5.46 0.35
CA ASP A 116 10.02 5.27 1.57
C ASP A 116 9.82 3.77 1.86
N THR A 117 9.30 3.46 3.03
CA THR A 117 9.07 2.06 3.44
C THR A 117 8.04 1.36 2.55
N THR A 118 6.98 2.07 2.16
CA THR A 118 5.93 1.54 1.29
C THR A 118 6.49 1.23 -0.10
N THR A 119 7.34 2.09 -0.63
CA THR A 119 8.02 1.85 -1.92
C THR A 119 8.99 0.66 -1.85
N ARG A 120 9.70 0.45 -0.73
CA ARG A 120 10.54 -0.75 -0.55
C ARG A 120 9.72 -2.03 -0.61
N LEU A 121 8.57 -2.08 0.06
CA LEU A 121 7.64 -3.21 -0.02
C LEU A 121 7.12 -3.40 -1.46
N ALA A 122 6.78 -2.30 -2.14
CA ALA A 122 6.34 -2.33 -3.53
C ALA A 122 7.41 -2.91 -4.47
N LEU A 123 8.68 -2.52 -4.29
CA LEU A 123 9.80 -3.07 -5.07
C LEU A 123 9.92 -4.57 -4.89
N GLY A 124 9.87 -5.05 -3.64
CA GLY A 124 9.93 -6.49 -3.36
C GLY A 124 8.81 -7.25 -4.04
N ALA A 125 7.56 -6.79 -3.93
CA ALA A 125 6.41 -7.41 -4.59
C ALA A 125 6.55 -7.42 -6.12
N GLY A 126 6.99 -6.29 -6.70
CA GLY A 126 7.20 -6.18 -8.14
C GLY A 126 8.27 -7.13 -8.68
N PHE A 127 9.39 -7.26 -7.98
CA PHE A 127 10.45 -8.20 -8.34
C PHE A 127 10.00 -9.66 -8.21
N ASP A 128 9.27 -9.96 -7.14
CA ASP A 128 8.74 -11.30 -6.91
C ASP A 128 7.75 -11.72 -8.00
N ALA A 129 6.83 -10.82 -8.36
CA ALA A 129 5.90 -11.05 -9.46
C ALA A 129 6.59 -11.20 -10.83
N LEU A 130 7.64 -10.43 -11.11
CA LEU A 130 8.43 -10.58 -12.33
C LEU A 130 9.13 -11.94 -12.38
N ARG A 131 9.68 -12.40 -11.25
CA ARG A 131 10.30 -13.72 -11.12
C ARG A 131 9.27 -14.82 -11.38
N ASP A 132 8.10 -14.76 -10.74
CA ASP A 132 7.03 -15.73 -10.88
C ASP A 132 6.50 -15.78 -12.32
N ALA A 133 6.36 -14.63 -12.98
CA ALA A 133 5.98 -14.55 -14.40
C ALA A 133 7.08 -15.02 -15.37
N GLY A 134 8.27 -15.39 -14.88
CA GLY A 134 9.41 -15.74 -15.74
C GLY A 134 9.92 -14.59 -16.61
N ILE A 135 9.71 -13.33 -16.19
CA ILE A 135 10.24 -12.14 -16.88
C ILE A 135 11.65 -11.85 -16.35
N PRO A 136 12.71 -12.05 -17.16
CA PRO A 136 14.06 -11.85 -16.71
C PRO A 136 14.39 -10.36 -16.60
N LEU A 137 15.25 -10.02 -15.64
CA LEU A 137 16.01 -8.78 -15.70
C LEU A 137 17.39 -9.08 -16.29
N VAL A 138 17.78 -8.29 -17.29
CA VAL A 138 19.05 -8.44 -18.00
C VAL A 138 19.98 -7.28 -17.68
N MET A 139 21.30 -7.53 -17.76
CA MET A 139 22.30 -6.48 -17.57
C MET A 139 22.33 -5.57 -18.80
N HIS A 140 22.02 -4.29 -18.60
CA HIS A 140 22.23 -3.26 -19.61
C HIS A 140 23.63 -2.66 -19.49
N TYR A 141 24.19 -2.24 -20.62
CA TYR A 141 25.52 -1.66 -20.70
C TYR A 141 25.45 -0.25 -21.26
N LYS A 142 26.26 0.65 -20.71
CA LYS A 142 26.47 1.99 -21.26
C LYS A 142 27.78 2.06 -22.01
N LYS A 143 27.76 2.76 -23.14
CA LYS A 143 28.95 3.03 -23.93
C LYS A 143 29.73 4.19 -23.33
N THR A 144 31.04 4.01 -23.11
CA THR A 144 31.91 5.08 -22.63
C THR A 144 32.34 5.98 -23.78
N THR A 145 32.92 7.13 -23.46
CA THR A 145 33.48 8.07 -24.46
C THR A 145 34.59 7.48 -25.31
N ILE A 146 35.27 6.45 -24.80
CA ILE A 146 36.34 5.72 -25.52
C ILE A 146 35.83 4.47 -26.26
N GLY A 147 34.51 4.23 -26.28
CA GLY A 147 33.88 3.16 -27.04
C GLY A 147 33.78 1.82 -26.31
N SER A 148 34.32 1.67 -25.09
CA SER A 148 34.09 0.47 -24.26
C SER A 148 32.68 0.43 -23.69
N GLN A 149 32.21 -0.78 -23.34
CA GLN A 149 30.93 -0.98 -22.67
C GLN A 149 31.16 -1.28 -21.18
N LEU A 150 30.47 -0.55 -20.32
CA LEU A 150 30.46 -0.81 -18.88
C LEU A 150 29.07 -1.27 -18.43
N PRO A 151 28.96 -2.20 -17.47
CA PRO A 151 27.68 -2.53 -16.84
C PRO A 151 27.02 -1.26 -16.30
N ASP A 152 25.74 -1.10 -16.58
CA ASP A 152 24.95 0.06 -16.14
C ASP A 152 23.94 -0.33 -15.07
N ARG A 153 22.98 -1.20 -15.43
CA ARG A 153 21.94 -1.66 -14.51
C ARG A 153 21.28 -2.96 -14.99
N TRP A 154 20.67 -3.65 -14.07
CA TRP A 154 19.70 -4.70 -14.39
C TRP A 154 18.37 -4.05 -14.78
N GLY A 155 17.69 -4.58 -15.77
CA GLY A 155 16.39 -4.06 -16.22
C GLY A 155 15.71 -5.02 -17.19
N LEU A 156 14.49 -4.65 -17.59
CA LEU A 156 13.74 -5.41 -18.57
C LEU A 156 14.51 -5.53 -19.90
N PRO A 157 14.38 -6.65 -20.64
CA PRO A 157 14.87 -6.75 -22.01
C PRO A 157 14.36 -5.59 -22.87
N ASP A 158 15.18 -5.10 -23.80
CA ASP A 158 14.82 -3.93 -24.63
C ASP A 158 13.46 -4.08 -25.34
N ALA A 159 13.15 -5.30 -25.80
CA ALA A 159 11.89 -5.61 -26.47
C ALA A 159 10.64 -5.49 -25.56
N MET A 160 10.81 -5.44 -24.22
CA MET A 160 9.70 -5.35 -23.26
C MET A 160 9.54 -3.97 -22.65
N ARG A 161 10.52 -3.08 -22.80
CA ARG A 161 10.57 -1.82 -22.05
C ARG A 161 9.46 -0.85 -22.43
N ASP A 162 9.15 -0.73 -23.70
CA ASP A 162 8.20 0.26 -24.21
C ASP A 162 6.74 -0.18 -24.05
N ASP A 163 6.49 -1.48 -23.96
CA ASP A 163 5.18 -2.09 -23.85
C ASP A 163 4.82 -2.61 -22.45
N THR A 164 5.66 -2.28 -21.45
CA THR A 164 5.42 -2.60 -20.04
C THR A 164 5.04 -1.34 -19.27
N GLY A 165 3.78 -1.30 -18.82
CA GLY A 165 3.24 -0.26 -17.92
C GLY A 165 3.42 -0.63 -16.44
N ILE A 166 3.27 0.36 -15.57
CA ILE A 166 3.32 0.18 -14.11
C ILE A 166 2.18 0.96 -13.47
N ILE A 167 1.46 0.31 -12.55
CA ILE A 167 0.46 0.94 -11.70
C ILE A 167 0.80 0.62 -10.25
N PHE A 168 0.97 1.65 -9.44
CA PHE A 168 1.19 1.53 -8.01
C PHE A 168 -0.06 1.95 -7.25
N ALA A 169 -0.63 1.04 -6.47
CA ALA A 169 -1.79 1.25 -5.62
C ALA A 169 -1.37 1.36 -4.16
N SER A 170 -1.66 2.49 -3.52
CA SER A 170 -1.30 2.71 -2.11
C SER A 170 -2.20 3.78 -1.50
N ALA A 171 -2.62 3.58 -0.25
CA ALA A 171 -3.42 4.53 0.51
C ALA A 171 -2.57 5.54 1.28
N PHE A 172 -1.38 5.15 1.75
CA PHE A 172 -0.52 5.94 2.63
C PHE A 172 0.93 6.12 2.12
N PRO A 173 1.16 6.37 0.83
CA PRO A 173 2.51 6.48 0.29
C PRO A 173 3.21 7.73 0.83
N GLY A 174 4.44 7.59 1.36
CA GLY A 174 5.26 8.69 1.81
C GLY A 174 4.87 9.32 3.16
N TYR A 175 3.72 8.99 3.74
CA TYR A 175 3.24 9.61 4.98
C TYR A 175 4.13 9.29 6.18
N HIS A 176 4.70 8.09 6.24
CA HIS A 176 5.63 7.74 7.32
C HIS A 176 6.81 8.72 7.37
N ASN A 177 7.45 8.96 6.22
CA ASN A 177 8.60 9.87 6.13
C ASN A 177 8.22 11.34 6.34
N LEU A 178 7.04 11.76 5.90
CA LEU A 178 6.55 13.12 6.16
C LEU A 178 6.41 13.35 7.67
N ILE A 179 5.75 12.43 8.37
CA ILE A 179 5.54 12.55 9.82
C ILE A 179 6.88 12.49 10.55
N GLU A 180 7.79 11.60 10.17
CA GLU A 180 9.13 11.50 10.73
C GLU A 180 9.90 12.83 10.61
N GLN A 181 9.92 13.44 9.43
CA GLN A 181 10.61 14.71 9.20
C GLN A 181 10.00 15.86 9.99
N VAL A 182 8.66 15.95 10.02
CA VAL A 182 7.96 16.98 10.79
C VAL A 182 8.18 16.81 12.28
N THR A 183 8.13 15.55 12.78
CA THR A 183 8.38 15.25 14.19
C THR A 183 9.80 15.63 14.58
N HIS A 184 10.80 15.21 13.80
CA HIS A 184 12.21 15.53 14.07
C HIS A 184 12.47 17.04 14.07
N TYR A 185 11.90 17.78 13.09
CA TYR A 185 11.98 19.22 13.04
C TYR A 185 11.35 19.89 14.29
N THR A 186 10.15 19.45 14.66
CA THR A 186 9.44 20.07 15.81
C THR A 186 10.11 19.75 17.13
N GLU A 187 10.67 18.57 17.30
CA GLU A 187 11.44 18.19 18.49
C GLU A 187 12.75 18.98 18.61
N ASP A 188 13.50 19.10 17.52
CA ASP A 188 14.74 19.91 17.52
C ASP A 188 14.43 21.39 17.83
N ARG A 189 13.39 21.93 17.21
CA ARG A 189 12.95 23.30 17.48
C ARG A 189 12.53 23.48 18.93
N ALA A 190 11.76 22.56 19.51
CA ALA A 190 11.33 22.63 20.90
C ALA A 190 12.53 22.58 21.87
N ARG A 191 13.54 21.72 21.59
CA ARG A 191 14.79 21.68 22.38
C ARG A 191 15.54 23.01 22.30
N ARG A 192 15.65 23.63 21.13
CA ARG A 192 16.32 24.92 20.95
C ARG A 192 15.58 26.06 21.64
N GLU A 193 14.24 26.11 21.54
CA GLU A 193 13.41 27.09 22.25
C GLU A 193 13.52 26.93 23.76
N HIS A 194 13.53 25.69 24.26
CA HIS A 194 13.73 25.39 25.69
C HIS A 194 15.13 25.83 26.15
N LEU A 195 16.18 25.55 25.38
CA LEU A 195 17.53 26.00 25.65
C LEU A 195 17.62 27.54 25.79
N LEU A 196 17.05 28.28 24.84
CA LEU A 196 17.01 29.72 24.87
C LEU A 196 16.27 30.27 26.09
N ALA A 197 15.15 29.63 26.48
CA ALA A 197 14.41 30.02 27.68
C ALA A 197 15.23 29.80 28.96
N LEU A 198 15.91 28.66 29.08
CA LEU A 198 16.78 28.37 30.25
C LEU A 198 17.99 29.30 30.31
N GLU A 199 18.63 29.58 29.17
CA GLU A 199 19.74 30.58 29.12
C GLU A 199 19.25 31.98 29.51
N GLY A 200 18.04 32.36 29.08
CA GLY A 200 17.40 33.61 29.48
C GLY A 200 17.15 33.70 31.00
N VAL A 201 16.62 32.65 31.61
CA VAL A 201 16.44 32.57 33.08
C VAL A 201 17.78 32.62 33.79
N ARG A 202 18.76 31.83 33.30
CA ARG A 202 20.11 31.76 33.90
C ARG A 202 20.82 33.12 33.96
N THR A 203 20.63 33.95 32.91
CA THR A 203 21.23 35.32 32.88
C THR A 203 20.63 36.27 33.90
N GLN A 204 19.40 36.01 34.35
CA GLN A 204 18.71 36.83 35.35
C GLN A 204 19.03 36.45 36.80
N LEU A 205 19.61 35.23 37.00
CA LEU A 205 19.94 34.72 38.33
C LEU A 205 21.37 35.13 38.72
N ASN A 206 21.51 35.66 39.93
CA ASN A 206 22.82 36.02 40.49
C ASN A 206 23.51 34.80 41.14
N GLY A 207 24.53 34.40 40.62
CA GLY A 207 25.68 33.49 40.61
C GLY A 207 25.94 32.47 41.70
N SER A 208 25.21 32.15 42.76
CA SER A 208 25.65 31.18 43.78
C SER A 208 24.59 30.26 44.36
N GLU A 209 23.42 30.21 43.84
CA GLU A 209 22.38 29.34 44.39
C GLU A 209 22.44 27.91 43.77
N PRO A 210 22.09 26.87 44.53
CA PRO A 210 22.03 25.49 44.01
C PRO A 210 21.21 25.35 42.71
N VAL A 211 20.18 26.17 42.58
CA VAL A 211 19.32 26.27 41.39
C VAL A 211 20.12 26.64 40.14
N CYS A 212 21.17 27.52 40.27
CA CYS A 212 22.00 27.89 39.10
C CYS A 212 22.79 26.67 38.59
N ALA A 213 23.27 25.80 39.43
CA ALA A 213 24.00 24.59 39.05
C ALA A 213 23.08 23.57 38.35
N GLU A 214 21.81 23.45 38.79
CA GLU A 214 20.82 22.60 38.14
C GLU A 214 20.45 23.15 36.73
N ILE A 215 20.26 24.45 36.60
CA ILE A 215 20.00 25.09 35.30
C ILE A 215 21.19 24.92 34.35
N ASP A 216 22.42 25.10 34.84
CA ASP A 216 23.63 24.93 34.04
C ASP A 216 23.77 23.45 33.57
N ALA A 217 23.40 22.47 34.40
CA ALA A 217 23.37 21.07 34.04
C ALA A 217 22.31 20.76 32.97
N LEU A 218 21.10 21.32 33.08
CA LEU A 218 20.04 21.19 32.07
C LEU A 218 20.43 21.84 30.73
N ILE A 219 21.03 23.03 30.75
CA ILE A 219 21.57 23.69 29.57
C ILE A 219 22.63 22.82 28.89
N ALA A 220 23.56 22.26 29.67
CA ALA A 220 24.59 21.38 29.13
C ALA A 220 24.01 20.09 28.55
N GLN A 221 22.97 19.54 29.16
CA GLN A 221 22.25 18.35 28.63
C GLN A 221 21.57 18.66 27.33
N LEU A 222 20.76 19.74 27.26
CA LEU A 222 20.05 20.13 26.03
C LEU A 222 21.02 20.43 24.87
N LYS A 223 22.15 21.08 25.14
CA LYS A 223 23.19 21.29 24.12
C LYS A 223 23.71 19.98 23.56
N ARG A 224 24.01 19.00 24.43
CA ARG A 224 24.43 17.66 23.95
C ARG A 224 23.36 16.98 23.13
N GLU A 225 22.09 16.99 23.56
CA GLU A 225 20.98 16.40 22.81
C GLU A 225 20.78 17.03 21.43
N ILE A 226 20.95 18.37 21.32
CA ILE A 226 20.89 19.09 20.05
C ILE A 226 22.08 18.73 19.15
N ASP A 227 23.30 18.63 19.72
CA ASP A 227 24.51 18.33 18.96
C ASP A 227 24.56 16.86 18.52
N GLU A 228 24.01 15.93 19.31
CA GLU A 228 23.96 14.51 19.00
C GLU A 228 22.89 14.17 17.94
N ASN A 229 21.80 14.93 17.89
CA ASN A 229 20.69 14.68 16.97
C ASN A 229 20.11 16.00 16.40
N PRO A 230 20.90 16.77 15.64
CA PRO A 230 20.43 18.01 15.02
C PRO A 230 19.45 17.70 13.90
N PHE A 231 18.48 18.58 13.70
CA PHE A 231 17.66 18.51 12.51
C PHE A 231 18.41 19.07 11.30
N ASP A 232 18.59 18.21 10.31
CA ASP A 232 19.05 18.58 8.97
C ASP A 232 17.99 18.21 7.95
N PHE A 233 17.58 19.16 7.12
CA PHE A 233 16.57 18.91 6.08
C PHE A 233 17.11 17.92 5.05
N ASP A 234 16.44 16.76 4.91
CA ASP A 234 16.85 15.72 3.97
C ASP A 234 16.63 16.18 2.51
N ARG A 235 17.72 16.27 1.74
CA ARG A 235 17.68 16.62 0.30
C ARG A 235 16.84 15.62 -0.54
N ARG A 236 16.59 14.43 -0.01
CA ARG A 236 15.77 13.39 -0.65
C ARG A 236 14.30 13.49 -0.26
N PHE A 237 13.92 14.48 0.54
CA PHE A 237 12.57 14.64 1.09
C PHE A 237 11.47 14.45 0.05
N LEU A 238 11.57 15.12 -1.11
CA LEU A 238 10.57 15.01 -2.16
C LEU A 238 10.45 13.57 -2.71
N PHE A 239 11.55 12.86 -2.87
CA PHE A 239 11.53 11.48 -3.38
C PHE A 239 10.91 10.49 -2.40
N ARG A 240 10.94 10.79 -1.09
CA ARG A 240 10.39 9.97 -0.03
C ARG A 240 8.93 10.29 0.32
N VAL A 241 8.48 11.52 0.03
CA VAL A 241 7.15 12.02 0.43
C VAL A 241 6.17 12.06 -0.74
N LEU A 242 6.64 12.34 -1.95
CA LEU A 242 5.80 12.30 -3.13
C LEU A 242 5.45 10.85 -3.50
N SER A 243 4.23 10.65 -3.98
CA SER A 243 3.72 9.37 -4.47
C SER A 243 4.40 8.94 -5.77
N MET A 244 5.69 8.59 -5.71
CA MET A 244 6.52 8.31 -6.89
C MET A 244 6.89 6.83 -7.04
N GLY A 245 6.34 5.92 -6.23
CA GLY A 245 6.70 4.50 -6.24
C GLY A 245 6.61 3.85 -7.63
N HIS A 246 5.60 4.21 -8.43
CA HIS A 246 5.46 3.77 -9.82
C HIS A 246 6.64 4.21 -10.71
N SER A 247 7.06 5.47 -10.60
CA SER A 247 8.17 6.02 -11.38
C SER A 247 9.53 5.49 -10.89
N GLN A 248 9.71 5.33 -9.59
CA GLN A 248 10.93 4.78 -9.00
C GLN A 248 11.13 3.32 -9.41
N PHE A 249 10.06 2.52 -9.40
CA PHE A 249 10.13 1.15 -9.89
C PHE A 249 10.39 1.09 -11.40
N ALA A 250 9.70 1.94 -12.18
CA ALA A 250 9.94 2.06 -13.63
C ALA A 250 11.40 2.39 -13.95
N GLU A 251 12.00 3.32 -13.20
CA GLU A 251 13.41 3.69 -13.35
C GLU A 251 14.32 2.48 -13.06
N ILE A 252 14.05 1.74 -11.98
CA ILE A 252 14.88 0.62 -11.56
C ILE A 252 14.89 -0.48 -12.62
N ILE A 253 13.72 -0.89 -13.11
CA ILE A 253 13.60 -1.98 -14.10
C ILE A 253 13.69 -1.50 -15.55
N GLY A 254 13.73 -0.20 -15.81
CA GLY A 254 13.81 0.38 -17.13
C GLY A 254 12.52 0.29 -17.95
N ALA A 255 11.36 0.16 -17.33
CA ALA A 255 10.06 0.20 -18.01
C ALA A 255 9.77 1.62 -18.54
N ARG A 256 9.22 1.73 -19.76
CA ARG A 256 8.94 2.98 -20.46
C ARG A 256 7.50 3.10 -20.95
N GLY A 257 6.68 2.10 -20.69
CA GLY A 257 5.25 2.16 -20.94
C GLY A 257 4.52 3.14 -20.00
N PRO A 258 3.18 3.24 -20.09
CA PRO A 258 2.41 4.14 -19.25
C PRO A 258 2.61 3.77 -17.76
N ASN A 259 2.68 4.79 -16.89
CA ASN A 259 2.76 4.55 -15.46
C ASN A 259 1.89 5.54 -14.68
N THR A 260 1.38 5.12 -13.55
CA THR A 260 0.57 5.95 -12.66
C THR A 260 0.52 5.41 -11.24
N GLN A 261 0.07 6.26 -10.32
CA GLN A 261 -0.33 5.84 -8.98
C GLN A 261 -1.83 6.02 -8.80
N VAL A 262 -2.44 5.07 -8.08
CA VAL A 262 -3.85 5.06 -7.74
C VAL A 262 -4.01 5.10 -6.22
N ASN A 263 -4.84 6.03 -5.76
CA ASN A 263 -5.30 6.05 -4.38
C ASN A 263 -6.83 6.18 -4.37
N ALA A 264 -7.50 5.10 -4.06
CA ALA A 264 -8.93 4.99 -3.82
C ALA A 264 -9.17 4.27 -2.48
N ALA A 265 -8.33 4.59 -1.49
CA ALA A 265 -8.32 3.91 -0.19
C ALA A 265 -8.28 2.38 -0.37
N CYS A 266 -9.16 1.63 0.26
CA CYS A 266 -9.19 0.16 0.21
C CYS A 266 -9.46 -0.42 -1.20
N ALA A 267 -10.06 0.36 -2.12
CA ALA A 267 -10.33 -0.06 -3.49
C ALA A 267 -9.15 0.15 -4.45
N SER A 268 -8.03 0.72 -3.99
CA SER A 268 -6.89 1.12 -4.85
C SER A 268 -6.36 -0.03 -5.72
N THR A 269 -6.19 -1.22 -5.13
CA THR A 269 -5.65 -2.39 -5.85
C THR A 269 -6.60 -2.89 -6.92
N THR A 270 -7.89 -2.97 -6.61
CA THR A 270 -8.92 -3.42 -7.58
C THR A 270 -9.05 -2.42 -8.74
N GLN A 271 -9.02 -1.11 -8.44
CA GLN A 271 -8.98 -0.09 -9.48
C GLN A 271 -7.72 -0.17 -10.35
N ALA A 272 -6.55 -0.46 -9.74
CA ALA A 272 -5.32 -0.62 -10.50
C ALA A 272 -5.39 -1.80 -11.49
N VAL A 273 -6.00 -2.92 -11.10
CA VAL A 273 -6.23 -4.06 -12.00
C VAL A 273 -7.17 -3.68 -13.15
N SER A 274 -8.24 -2.96 -12.86
CA SER A 274 -9.17 -2.48 -13.89
C SER A 274 -8.50 -1.52 -14.87
N ILE A 275 -7.70 -0.58 -14.40
CA ILE A 275 -6.93 0.34 -15.26
C ILE A 275 -5.90 -0.44 -16.10
N ALA A 276 -5.28 -1.48 -15.55
CA ALA A 276 -4.37 -2.34 -16.30
C ALA A 276 -5.09 -3.07 -17.45
N GLU A 277 -6.28 -3.60 -17.18
CA GLU A 277 -7.15 -4.19 -18.20
C GLU A 277 -7.46 -3.19 -19.31
N ASP A 278 -7.88 -1.97 -18.96
CA ASP A 278 -8.18 -0.90 -19.90
C ASP A 278 -6.97 -0.51 -20.76
N TRP A 279 -5.78 -0.41 -20.18
CA TRP A 279 -4.57 -0.08 -20.93
C TRP A 279 -4.19 -1.16 -21.93
N ILE A 280 -4.31 -2.43 -21.56
CA ILE A 280 -4.03 -3.55 -22.45
C ILE A 280 -5.08 -3.61 -23.57
N ARG A 281 -6.36 -3.55 -23.23
CA ARG A 281 -7.47 -3.59 -24.22
C ARG A 281 -7.45 -2.42 -25.19
N SER A 282 -7.00 -1.24 -24.75
CA SER A 282 -6.84 -0.07 -25.61
C SER A 282 -5.51 -0.03 -26.40
N GLY A 283 -4.66 -1.06 -26.25
CA GLY A 283 -3.38 -1.16 -26.95
C GLY A 283 -2.32 -0.17 -26.50
N ARG A 284 -2.44 0.41 -25.30
CA ARG A 284 -1.43 1.34 -24.75
C ARG A 284 -0.15 0.62 -24.32
N CYS A 285 -0.27 -0.62 -23.91
CA CYS A 285 0.83 -1.52 -23.58
C CYS A 285 0.32 -2.97 -23.67
N ARG A 286 1.24 -3.92 -23.69
CA ARG A 286 0.92 -5.35 -23.74
C ARG A 286 0.97 -6.01 -22.36
N ARG A 287 1.59 -5.32 -21.42
CA ARG A 287 1.85 -5.81 -20.05
C ARG A 287 1.77 -4.66 -19.07
N VAL A 288 1.21 -4.93 -17.90
CA VAL A 288 1.19 -4.00 -16.76
C VAL A 288 1.64 -4.73 -15.50
N ILE A 289 2.56 -4.14 -14.79
CA ILE A 289 2.92 -4.55 -13.44
C ILE A 289 2.04 -3.76 -12.48
N VAL A 290 1.04 -4.41 -11.92
CA VAL A 290 0.17 -3.85 -10.88
C VAL A 290 0.80 -4.16 -9.54
N ILE A 291 1.15 -3.14 -8.79
CA ILE A 291 1.78 -3.28 -7.47
C ILE A 291 0.89 -2.60 -6.45
N SER A 292 0.63 -3.28 -5.33
CA SER A 292 -0.04 -2.70 -4.16
C SER A 292 0.85 -2.85 -2.94
N ALA A 293 1.04 -1.76 -2.21
CA ALA A 293 1.79 -1.80 -0.96
C ALA A 293 1.32 -0.68 -0.02
N ASP A 294 1.25 -1.01 1.26
CA ASP A 294 1.08 -0.04 2.34
C ASP A 294 1.82 -0.51 3.61
N ASP A 295 2.33 0.44 4.37
CA ASP A 295 2.79 0.24 5.73
C ASP A 295 2.23 1.35 6.62
N ALA A 296 1.11 1.06 7.26
CA ALA A 296 0.50 1.95 8.24
C ALA A 296 0.88 1.57 9.69
N THR A 297 1.79 0.60 9.89
CA THR A 297 2.16 0.06 11.20
C THR A 297 3.47 0.63 11.75
N GLY A 298 4.16 1.45 10.99
CA GLY A 298 5.40 2.10 11.42
C GLY A 298 5.19 3.01 12.64
N GLU A 299 6.23 3.14 13.47
CA GLU A 299 6.18 3.83 14.77
C GLU A 299 5.67 5.27 14.70
N GLN A 300 5.95 5.99 13.61
CA GLN A 300 5.52 7.37 13.43
C GLN A 300 4.11 7.48 12.83
N LEU A 301 3.72 6.56 11.95
CA LEU A 301 2.44 6.63 11.24
C LEU A 301 1.30 5.94 12.00
N MET A 302 1.57 4.81 12.68
CA MET A 302 0.55 4.02 13.38
C MET A 302 -0.29 4.82 14.37
N PRO A 303 0.28 5.72 15.21
CA PRO A 303 -0.53 6.52 16.13
C PRO A 303 -1.56 7.41 15.41
N TRP A 304 -1.22 7.95 14.25
CA TRP A 304 -2.12 8.81 13.47
C TRP A 304 -3.20 8.02 12.75
N VAL A 305 -2.82 6.94 12.05
CA VAL A 305 -3.78 6.10 11.32
C VAL A 305 -4.69 5.36 12.30
N GLY A 306 -4.13 4.76 13.35
CA GLY A 306 -4.91 4.08 14.40
C GLY A 306 -5.90 5.02 15.07
N SER A 307 -5.46 6.23 15.43
CA SER A 307 -6.35 7.25 16.01
C SER A 307 -7.41 7.74 15.03
N GLY A 308 -7.09 7.85 13.73
CA GLY A 308 -8.07 8.19 12.69
C GLY A 308 -9.17 7.14 12.56
N PHE A 309 -8.82 5.85 12.57
CA PHE A 309 -9.80 4.75 12.57
C PHE A 309 -10.59 4.67 13.87
N LEU A 310 -9.99 5.00 15.03
CA LEU A 310 -10.71 5.14 16.30
C LEU A 310 -11.75 6.26 16.24
N ALA A 311 -11.35 7.43 15.74
CA ALA A 311 -12.23 8.60 15.64
C ALA A 311 -13.45 8.34 14.75
N SER A 312 -13.25 7.61 13.65
CA SER A 312 -14.32 7.21 12.73
C SER A 312 -15.19 6.06 13.27
N GLY A 313 -14.81 5.42 14.38
CA GLY A 313 -15.49 4.24 14.91
C GLY A 313 -15.22 2.96 14.11
N ALA A 314 -14.22 2.96 13.24
CA ALA A 314 -13.92 1.83 12.34
C ALA A 314 -12.80 0.90 12.85
N ALA A 315 -12.16 1.19 13.98
CA ALA A 315 -11.07 0.38 14.52
C ALA A 315 -11.57 -0.70 15.49
N ALA A 316 -11.01 -1.92 15.39
CA ALA A 316 -11.11 -2.92 16.45
C ALA A 316 -10.18 -2.56 17.62
N THR A 317 -10.69 -2.66 18.84
CA THR A 317 -9.97 -2.32 20.08
C THR A 317 -9.73 -3.52 21.00
N ASP A 318 -9.99 -4.73 20.54
CA ASP A 318 -9.76 -5.95 21.30
C ASP A 318 -8.26 -6.23 21.48
N ALA A 319 -7.96 -6.95 22.56
CA ALA A 319 -6.60 -7.35 22.87
C ALA A 319 -6.23 -8.73 22.27
N ARG A 320 -7.22 -9.49 21.83
CA ARG A 320 -7.03 -10.85 21.29
C ARG A 320 -7.48 -10.89 19.85
N VAL A 321 -6.69 -11.56 19.03
CA VAL A 321 -6.95 -11.66 17.58
C VAL A 321 -8.26 -12.39 17.30
N GLU A 322 -8.58 -13.41 18.07
CA GLU A 322 -9.79 -14.23 17.91
C GLU A 322 -11.07 -13.44 18.19
N ASP A 323 -10.99 -12.36 18.97
CA ASP A 323 -12.10 -11.47 19.27
C ASP A 323 -12.21 -10.33 18.24
N ALA A 324 -11.09 -9.87 17.71
CA ALA A 324 -10.97 -8.76 16.78
C ALA A 324 -11.13 -9.17 15.31
N ALA A 325 -10.45 -10.25 14.90
CA ALA A 325 -10.42 -10.74 13.51
C ALA A 325 -11.54 -11.76 13.25
N THR A 326 -12.76 -11.28 13.20
CA THR A 326 -13.98 -12.10 13.05
C THR A 326 -14.73 -11.80 11.75
N PRO A 327 -14.09 -11.99 10.55
CA PRO A 327 -14.73 -11.67 9.28
C PRO A 327 -16.01 -12.48 9.10
N PHE A 328 -17.10 -11.83 8.63
CA PHE A 328 -18.42 -12.38 8.44
C PHE A 328 -19.16 -12.84 9.71
N ASP A 329 -18.56 -12.74 10.90
CA ASP A 329 -19.25 -12.98 12.17
C ASP A 329 -20.21 -11.82 12.50
N ARG A 330 -21.32 -12.13 13.19
CA ARG A 330 -22.28 -11.12 13.65
C ARG A 330 -21.70 -10.18 14.71
N ARG A 331 -20.65 -10.60 15.42
CA ARG A 331 -19.96 -9.84 16.47
C ARG A 331 -18.85 -8.95 15.96
N ARG A 332 -18.51 -9.04 14.67
CA ARG A 332 -17.48 -8.20 14.07
C ARG A 332 -17.74 -6.72 14.31
N HIS A 333 -16.75 -5.94 14.59
CA HIS A 333 -16.94 -4.55 15.02
C HIS A 333 -15.79 -3.60 14.71
N GLY A 334 -14.98 -3.90 13.78
CA GLY A 334 -13.92 -2.97 13.37
C GLY A 334 -12.83 -3.64 12.52
N MET A 335 -11.91 -2.81 12.05
CA MET A 335 -10.79 -3.20 11.20
C MET A 335 -9.49 -3.28 11.99
N ILE A 336 -8.56 -4.12 11.53
CA ILE A 336 -7.21 -4.24 12.04
C ILE A 336 -6.27 -3.70 10.96
N ILE A 337 -5.41 -2.75 11.32
CA ILE A 337 -4.47 -2.10 10.43
C ILE A 337 -3.28 -3.03 10.18
N GLY A 338 -2.73 -3.00 8.97
CA GLY A 338 -1.60 -3.85 8.61
C GLY A 338 -0.58 -3.19 7.71
N ALA A 339 0.52 -3.89 7.53
CA ALA A 339 1.52 -3.67 6.50
C ALA A 339 1.55 -4.87 5.58
N GLY A 340 1.85 -4.66 4.30
CA GLY A 340 1.99 -5.73 3.34
C GLY A 340 2.10 -5.21 1.92
N SER A 341 2.34 -6.12 1.01
CA SER A 341 2.39 -5.80 -0.41
C SER A 341 2.05 -7.00 -1.28
N ALA A 342 1.50 -6.71 -2.45
CA ALA A 342 1.27 -7.71 -3.47
C ALA A 342 1.51 -7.12 -4.85
N ALA A 343 1.84 -7.94 -5.83
CA ALA A 343 1.91 -7.52 -7.21
C ALA A 343 1.37 -8.59 -8.14
N LEU A 344 0.87 -8.16 -9.29
CA LEU A 344 0.39 -9.01 -10.37
C LEU A 344 1.03 -8.58 -11.69
N ILE A 345 1.39 -9.54 -12.51
CA ILE A 345 1.74 -9.30 -13.91
C ILE A 345 0.49 -9.56 -14.72
N VAL A 346 -0.09 -8.50 -15.25
CA VAL A 346 -1.27 -8.50 -16.11
C VAL A 346 -0.82 -8.34 -17.55
N GLU A 347 -1.16 -9.27 -18.44
CA GLU A 347 -0.71 -9.27 -19.84
C GLU A 347 -1.86 -9.54 -20.82
N SER A 348 -1.68 -9.14 -22.09
CA SER A 348 -2.48 -9.72 -23.14
C SER A 348 -2.18 -11.21 -23.30
N ALA A 349 -3.17 -12.03 -23.62
CA ALA A 349 -2.96 -13.45 -23.85
C ALA A 349 -1.95 -13.73 -24.98
N GLU A 350 -1.85 -12.82 -25.96
CA GLU A 350 -0.85 -12.89 -27.01
C GLU A 350 0.56 -12.74 -26.45
N ALA A 351 0.81 -11.73 -25.61
CA ALA A 351 2.12 -11.49 -24.99
C ALA A 351 2.57 -12.68 -24.12
N ALA A 352 1.66 -13.28 -23.35
CA ALA A 352 1.92 -14.48 -22.58
C ALA A 352 2.28 -15.67 -23.47
N ARG A 353 1.52 -15.88 -24.55
CA ARG A 353 1.75 -16.96 -25.54
C ARG A 353 3.09 -16.83 -26.26
N GLU A 354 3.48 -15.62 -26.67
CA GLU A 354 4.80 -15.36 -27.29
C GLU A 354 5.97 -15.74 -26.38
N ARG A 355 5.79 -15.58 -25.07
CA ARG A 355 6.78 -15.99 -24.07
C ARG A 355 6.69 -17.48 -23.70
N GLY A 356 5.71 -18.21 -24.21
CA GLY A 356 5.49 -19.62 -23.88
C GLY A 356 4.99 -19.85 -22.43
N ILE A 357 4.40 -18.84 -21.80
CA ILE A 357 3.95 -18.89 -20.41
C ILE A 357 2.45 -19.28 -20.37
N GLN A 358 2.13 -20.22 -19.49
CA GLN A 358 0.74 -20.54 -19.16
C GLN A 358 0.22 -19.54 -18.13
N PRO A 359 -0.89 -18.84 -18.43
CA PRO A 359 -1.49 -17.94 -17.46
C PRO A 359 -1.95 -18.64 -16.19
N ILE A 360 -1.83 -17.95 -15.07
CA ILE A 360 -2.39 -18.38 -13.77
C ILE A 360 -3.92 -18.24 -13.79
N ALA A 361 -4.41 -17.13 -14.35
CA ALA A 361 -5.83 -16.81 -14.43
C ALA A 361 -6.14 -15.94 -15.64
N GLN A 362 -7.40 -15.88 -16.05
CA GLN A 362 -7.92 -14.90 -16.99
C GLN A 362 -8.76 -13.88 -16.25
N LEU A 363 -8.58 -12.60 -16.58
CA LEU A 363 -9.43 -11.52 -16.13
C LEU A 363 -10.67 -11.45 -17.05
N LEU A 364 -11.82 -11.78 -16.50
CA LEU A 364 -13.06 -11.87 -17.29
C LEU A 364 -13.70 -10.49 -17.53
N GLY A 365 -13.48 -9.55 -16.62
CA GLY A 365 -13.94 -8.19 -16.70
C GLY A 365 -13.79 -7.47 -15.36
N SER A 366 -13.84 -6.14 -15.43
CA SER A 366 -13.81 -5.28 -14.26
C SER A 366 -14.70 -4.06 -14.46
N VAL A 367 -15.24 -3.53 -13.39
CA VAL A 367 -16.07 -2.32 -13.41
C VAL A 367 -15.65 -1.39 -12.28
N ILE A 368 -15.37 -0.13 -12.63
CA ILE A 368 -15.16 0.94 -11.66
C ILE A 368 -16.41 1.82 -11.67
N ALA A 369 -17.01 2.02 -10.48
CA ALA A 369 -18.18 2.85 -10.32
C ALA A 369 -18.10 3.68 -9.04
N ASN A 370 -18.89 4.74 -8.97
CA ASN A 370 -18.99 5.61 -7.81
C ASN A 370 -20.48 5.81 -7.50
N SER A 371 -20.90 5.51 -6.28
CA SER A 371 -22.29 5.70 -5.83
C SER A 371 -22.64 7.15 -5.53
N ALA A 372 -21.67 8.07 -5.47
CA ALA A 372 -21.82 9.45 -5.01
C ALA A 372 -22.39 9.57 -3.59
N PHE A 373 -22.24 8.53 -2.80
CA PHE A 373 -22.64 8.47 -1.39
C PHE A 373 -21.46 8.82 -0.46
N HIS A 374 -21.76 9.00 0.83
CA HIS A 374 -20.72 9.17 1.83
C HIS A 374 -19.83 7.92 1.92
N GLY A 375 -18.52 8.08 2.16
CA GLY A 375 -17.53 6.99 2.11
C GLY A 375 -17.80 5.82 3.07
N THR A 376 -18.61 6.03 4.13
CA THR A 376 -18.98 5.00 5.11
C THR A 376 -20.42 4.51 4.94
N ARG A 377 -21.17 5.04 3.98
CA ARG A 377 -22.56 4.65 3.72
C ARG A 377 -22.68 3.95 2.38
N LEU A 378 -23.22 2.74 2.39
CA LEU A 378 -23.39 1.91 1.20
C LEU A 378 -24.74 2.18 0.52
N ASP A 379 -24.71 2.33 -0.81
CA ASP A 379 -25.88 2.29 -1.66
C ASP A 379 -26.03 0.87 -2.21
N ILE A 380 -26.85 0.06 -1.55
CA ILE A 380 -27.02 -1.36 -1.86
C ILE A 380 -27.58 -1.56 -3.24
N ASP A 381 -28.53 -0.74 -3.68
CA ASP A 381 -29.15 -0.87 -5.00
C ASP A 381 -28.14 -0.55 -6.11
N HIS A 382 -27.35 0.50 -5.93
CA HIS A 382 -26.28 0.83 -6.85
C HIS A 382 -25.23 -0.27 -6.92
N ILE A 383 -24.75 -0.78 -5.78
CA ILE A 383 -23.78 -1.87 -5.71
C ILE A 383 -24.32 -3.13 -6.42
N SER A 384 -25.57 -3.47 -6.21
CA SER A 384 -26.22 -4.61 -6.89
C SER A 384 -26.23 -4.43 -8.41
N GLY A 385 -26.51 -3.20 -8.89
CA GLY A 385 -26.44 -2.89 -10.33
C GLY A 385 -25.03 -2.99 -10.90
N VAL A 386 -24.01 -2.56 -10.14
CA VAL A 386 -22.59 -2.72 -10.52
C VAL A 386 -22.20 -4.20 -10.58
N MET A 387 -22.64 -5.01 -9.62
CA MET A 387 -22.40 -6.47 -9.62
C MET A 387 -23.02 -7.15 -10.83
N GLU A 388 -24.25 -6.78 -11.20
CA GLU A 388 -24.89 -7.29 -12.43
C GLU A 388 -24.07 -6.93 -13.68
N THR A 389 -23.49 -5.74 -13.73
CA THR A 389 -22.62 -5.33 -14.85
C THR A 389 -21.35 -6.20 -14.89
N VAL A 390 -20.70 -6.47 -13.76
CA VAL A 390 -19.51 -7.35 -13.69
C VAL A 390 -19.85 -8.76 -14.17
N VAL A 391 -21.00 -9.29 -13.75
CA VAL A 391 -21.45 -10.64 -14.17
C VAL A 391 -21.72 -10.65 -15.69
N ALA A 392 -22.37 -9.61 -16.22
CA ALA A 392 -22.60 -9.51 -17.66
C ALA A 392 -21.32 -9.43 -18.48
N GLU A 393 -20.26 -8.77 -17.98
CA GLU A 393 -18.93 -8.81 -18.61
C GLU A 393 -18.35 -10.24 -18.66
N ALA A 394 -18.45 -10.99 -17.56
CA ALA A 394 -18.01 -12.38 -17.50
C ALA A 394 -18.80 -13.29 -18.45
N GLU A 395 -20.11 -13.08 -18.60
CA GLU A 395 -20.95 -13.84 -19.52
C GLU A 395 -20.56 -13.69 -21.00
N ARG A 396 -19.94 -12.56 -21.40
CA ARG A 396 -19.39 -12.37 -22.76
C ARG A 396 -18.32 -13.39 -23.12
N TRP A 397 -17.70 -14.03 -22.14
CA TRP A 397 -16.73 -15.12 -22.34
C TRP A 397 -17.39 -16.50 -22.44
N GLY A 398 -18.72 -16.58 -22.54
CA GLY A 398 -19.46 -17.84 -22.59
C GLY A 398 -19.66 -18.52 -21.24
N ILE A 399 -19.44 -17.79 -20.16
CA ILE A 399 -19.61 -18.30 -18.78
C ILE A 399 -21.07 -18.07 -18.39
N ASP A 400 -21.80 -19.17 -18.13
CA ASP A 400 -23.16 -19.06 -17.58
C ASP A 400 -23.12 -18.92 -16.06
N ARG A 401 -23.69 -17.80 -15.56
CA ARG A 401 -23.73 -17.47 -14.15
C ARG A 401 -24.35 -18.57 -13.27
N HIS A 402 -25.37 -19.23 -13.76
CA HIS A 402 -26.06 -20.26 -12.99
C HIS A 402 -25.25 -21.55 -12.85
N THR A 403 -24.48 -21.87 -13.88
CA THR A 403 -23.59 -23.05 -13.86
C THR A 403 -22.37 -22.82 -12.99
N ILE A 404 -21.79 -21.62 -13.01
CA ILE A 404 -20.56 -21.32 -12.26
C ILE A 404 -20.81 -20.97 -10.78
N ALA A 405 -22.00 -20.45 -10.44
CA ALA A 405 -22.32 -19.97 -9.10
C ALA A 405 -21.93 -20.92 -7.94
N PRO A 406 -22.15 -22.24 -8.02
CA PRO A 406 -21.74 -23.16 -6.96
C PRO A 406 -20.21 -23.27 -6.75
N SER A 407 -19.42 -22.86 -7.74
CA SER A 407 -17.95 -22.96 -7.74
C SER A 407 -17.27 -21.61 -7.46
N LEU A 408 -18.02 -20.52 -7.31
CA LEU A 408 -17.47 -19.20 -7.07
C LEU A 408 -16.91 -19.06 -5.67
N MET A 409 -15.69 -18.53 -5.58
CA MET A 409 -15.18 -17.94 -4.35
C MET A 409 -15.47 -16.44 -4.39
N PHE A 410 -16.27 -15.95 -3.46
CA PHE A 410 -16.58 -14.54 -3.33
C PHE A 410 -15.63 -13.88 -2.32
N MET A 411 -14.81 -12.96 -2.79
CA MET A 411 -13.94 -12.14 -1.97
C MET A 411 -14.55 -10.75 -1.83
N SER A 412 -14.90 -10.36 -0.62
CA SER A 412 -15.52 -9.08 -0.32
C SER A 412 -14.63 -8.27 0.61
N HIS A 413 -14.45 -6.98 0.29
CA HIS A 413 -14.07 -5.98 1.28
C HIS A 413 -15.38 -5.53 1.95
N ARG A 414 -15.53 -5.85 3.22
CA ARG A 414 -16.71 -5.47 3.97
C ARG A 414 -16.36 -4.35 4.94
N SER A 415 -16.78 -3.15 4.61
CA SER A 415 -16.89 -2.08 5.59
C SER A 415 -18.18 -2.29 6.40
N GLU A 416 -18.12 -2.06 7.68
CA GLU A 416 -19.21 -2.29 8.59
C GLU A 416 -19.75 -0.98 9.10
N GLU A 417 -21.02 -0.85 8.98
CA GLU A 417 -21.82 0.16 9.66
C GLU A 417 -22.79 -0.50 10.62
#